data_6d357a61604487f317c6eab5596099d2
#
_entry.id   6d357a61604487f317c6eab5596099d2
#
_cell.length_a   1.000
_cell.length_b   1.000
_cell.length_c   1.000
_cell.angle_alpha   90.00
_cell.angle_beta   90.00
_cell.angle_gamma   90.00
#
_symmetry.space_group_name_H-M   'P 1'
#
loop_
_entity.id
_entity.type
_entity.pdbx_description
1 polymer ?
#
loop_
_entity_poly.entity_id
_entity_poly.type
_entity_poly.pdbx_seq_one_letter_code
_entity_poly.pdbx_strand_id
1 'polypeptide(L)'
;MKTAAVEGGQRRSKAVGAGREPALWGLVGNTPLIPLPPSTALDRPGPLIFLKAEWLNPGGSVKDRAALFILRDGIARGELPDKRLLDASSGNTAIAYAVLGAAAGIGVTVCVPRNASAERQALLDAYGAEVVLTDPLEGSDGAIREARRLAARRPDRFWYADQYNHPANPRAHYVTTAEELWRQTGGRITHLVAGLGTTGTLMGTGRRLTELNARIEVVAVQPDGPFHGLEGLKHLDTAIVPGIYDPALVDWTEFVATEDAEDAVRRLARETGVFAGWSTGAALVAAERILTARDRLRPAATALVVVIAPDSGARYLSEYRRLREEDAS
;
A
#
# COMPACT_ATOMS: atom_id res chain seq x y z
N MET A 1 -6.73 2.15 52.81
CA MET A 1 -7.06 1.23 51.69
C MET A 1 -5.83 1.14 50.78
N LYS A 2 -5.24 -0.06 50.68
CA LYS A 2 -3.97 -0.28 50.02
C LYS A 2 -4.18 -0.37 48.50
N THR A 3 -3.53 0.49 47.73
CA THR A 3 -3.41 0.41 46.28
C THR A 3 -2.46 -0.75 45.92
N ALA A 4 -2.98 -1.79 45.29
CA ALA A 4 -2.20 -2.86 44.77
C ALA A 4 -1.57 -2.39 43.46
N ALA A 5 -0.22 -2.33 43.42
CA ALA A 5 0.54 -2.18 42.20
C ALA A 5 0.50 -3.52 41.44
N VAL A 6 -0.05 -3.50 40.23
CA VAL A 6 0.03 -4.63 39.30
C VAL A 6 1.41 -4.55 38.65
N GLU A 7 2.34 -5.35 39.13
CA GLU A 7 3.60 -5.63 38.45
C GLU A 7 3.29 -6.47 37.19
N GLY A 8 3.21 -5.77 36.04
CA GLY A 8 3.14 -6.40 34.75
C GLY A 8 4.48 -7.09 34.41
N GLY A 9 4.56 -8.38 34.66
CA GLY A 9 5.70 -9.19 34.29
C GLY A 9 5.90 -9.13 32.76
N GLN A 10 6.96 -8.45 32.32
CA GLN A 10 7.47 -8.50 30.97
C GLN A 10 7.87 -9.96 30.65
N ARG A 11 6.96 -10.70 30.00
CA ARG A 11 7.36 -11.91 29.28
C ARG A 11 8.29 -11.46 28.16
N ARG A 12 9.59 -11.65 28.36
CA ARG A 12 10.57 -11.59 27.27
C ARG A 12 10.11 -12.57 26.21
N SER A 13 9.44 -12.08 25.14
CA SER A 13 9.20 -12.89 23.97
C SER A 13 10.58 -13.31 23.45
N LYS A 14 10.71 -14.59 23.11
CA LYS A 14 11.92 -15.09 22.44
C LYS A 14 12.01 -14.35 21.11
N ALA A 15 12.76 -13.27 21.06
CA ALA A 15 13.09 -12.55 19.86
C ALA A 15 13.63 -13.54 18.82
N VAL A 16 13.43 -13.23 17.54
CA VAL A 16 14.03 -13.96 16.41
C VAL A 16 15.55 -13.99 16.61
N GLY A 17 16.00 -14.96 17.39
CA GLY A 17 17.41 -15.29 17.61
C GLY A 17 17.76 -16.42 16.66
N ALA A 18 18.67 -16.18 15.76
CA ALA A 18 19.41 -17.13 14.93
C ALA A 18 18.65 -18.41 14.54
N GLY A 19 17.88 -18.39 13.44
CA GLY A 19 17.58 -19.63 12.75
C GLY A 19 16.37 -19.76 11.89
N ARG A 20 15.23 -19.13 12.16
CA ARG A 20 14.04 -19.31 11.33
C ARG A 20 13.12 -18.09 11.33
N GLU A 21 12.82 -17.59 10.13
CA GLU A 21 11.81 -16.53 9.95
C GLU A 21 10.43 -17.03 10.42
N PRO A 22 9.55 -16.12 10.93
CA PRO A 22 8.17 -16.47 11.27
C PRO A 22 7.43 -17.06 10.07
N ALA A 23 6.64 -18.10 10.28
CA ALA A 23 5.88 -18.74 9.21
C ALA A 23 4.96 -17.75 8.47
N LEU A 24 4.41 -16.76 9.20
CA LEU A 24 3.56 -15.72 8.63
C LEU A 24 4.28 -14.89 7.54
N TRP A 25 5.59 -14.66 7.68
CA TRP A 25 6.38 -13.93 6.70
C TRP A 25 6.47 -14.64 5.35
N GLY A 26 6.42 -15.98 5.36
CA GLY A 26 6.39 -16.80 4.16
C GLY A 26 5.09 -16.73 3.35
N LEU A 27 4.03 -16.13 3.94
CA LEU A 27 2.75 -15.92 3.27
C LEU A 27 2.66 -14.57 2.55
N VAL A 28 3.64 -13.68 2.71
CA VAL A 28 3.65 -12.39 2.02
C VAL A 28 4.02 -12.58 0.55
N GLY A 29 3.19 -12.06 -0.33
CA GLY A 29 3.37 -12.17 -1.76
C GLY A 29 2.64 -13.38 -2.37
N ASN A 30 3.02 -13.74 -3.59
CA ASN A 30 2.34 -14.75 -4.42
C ASN A 30 0.83 -14.54 -4.53
N THR A 31 0.40 -13.28 -4.51
CA THR A 31 -1.01 -12.90 -4.61
C THR A 31 -1.55 -13.23 -6.01
N PRO A 32 -2.82 -13.59 -6.14
CA PRO A 32 -3.40 -13.93 -7.44
C PRO A 32 -3.52 -12.71 -8.35
N LEU A 33 -3.56 -13.00 -9.64
CA LEU A 33 -3.91 -12.08 -10.70
C LEU A 33 -5.32 -12.45 -11.19
N ILE A 34 -6.29 -11.56 -10.96
CA ILE A 34 -7.72 -11.80 -11.22
C ILE A 34 -8.10 -11.11 -12.52
N PRO A 35 -8.55 -11.85 -13.56
CA PRO A 35 -9.06 -11.23 -14.77
C PRO A 35 -10.40 -10.56 -14.50
N LEU A 36 -10.59 -9.34 -15.01
CA LEU A 36 -11.90 -8.71 -15.05
C LEU A 36 -12.66 -9.14 -16.31
N PRO A 37 -14.00 -9.26 -16.23
CA PRO A 37 -14.82 -9.46 -17.41
C PRO A 37 -14.60 -8.30 -18.40
N PRO A 38 -14.76 -8.53 -19.71
CA PRO A 38 -14.71 -7.45 -20.69
C PRO A 38 -15.68 -6.35 -20.26
N SER A 39 -15.18 -5.11 -20.11
CA SER A 39 -16.03 -3.99 -19.77
C SER A 39 -17.05 -3.77 -20.89
N THR A 40 -18.33 -3.68 -20.54
CA THR A 40 -19.40 -3.33 -21.48
C THR A 40 -19.21 -1.93 -22.10
N ALA A 41 -18.36 -1.10 -21.49
CA ALA A 41 -17.95 0.19 -22.04
C ALA A 41 -16.98 0.07 -23.23
N LEU A 42 -16.39 -1.11 -23.46
CA LEU A 42 -15.49 -1.37 -24.57
C LEU A 42 -16.20 -2.29 -25.59
N ASP A 43 -16.78 -1.68 -26.62
CA ASP A 43 -17.60 -2.33 -27.66
C ASP A 43 -16.75 -3.23 -28.63
N ARG A 44 -15.88 -4.11 -28.10
CA ARG A 44 -14.97 -4.99 -28.86
C ARG A 44 -14.46 -6.15 -28.02
N PRO A 45 -14.00 -7.28 -28.63
CA PRO A 45 -13.17 -8.26 -27.97
C PRO A 45 -11.94 -7.53 -27.44
N GLY A 46 -11.97 -7.23 -26.14
CA GLY A 46 -11.27 -6.10 -25.58
C GLY A 46 -9.94 -6.46 -24.95
N PRO A 47 -9.22 -5.42 -24.54
CA PRO A 47 -8.04 -5.55 -23.71
C PRO A 47 -8.40 -6.29 -22.42
N LEU A 48 -7.46 -7.07 -21.94
CA LEU A 48 -7.63 -7.80 -20.70
C LEU A 48 -7.14 -6.91 -19.56
N ILE A 49 -8.05 -6.54 -18.66
CA ILE A 49 -7.69 -5.90 -17.39
C ILE A 49 -7.60 -6.97 -16.32
N PHE A 50 -6.51 -6.96 -15.58
CA PHE A 50 -6.29 -7.84 -14.45
C PHE A 50 -6.07 -7.03 -13.18
N LEU A 51 -6.61 -7.51 -12.07
CA LEU A 51 -6.32 -7.00 -10.73
C LEU A 51 -5.26 -7.85 -10.05
N LYS A 52 -4.18 -7.24 -9.61
CA LYS A 52 -3.21 -7.87 -8.70
C LYS A 52 -3.75 -7.75 -7.27
N ALA A 53 -4.23 -8.85 -6.72
CA ALA A 53 -5.04 -8.92 -5.51
C ALA A 53 -4.20 -8.81 -4.22
N GLU A 54 -3.61 -7.65 -3.96
CA GLU A 54 -2.70 -7.43 -2.84
C GLU A 54 -3.38 -7.43 -1.46
N TRP A 55 -4.71 -7.37 -1.40
CA TRP A 55 -5.47 -7.55 -0.16
C TRP A 55 -5.38 -8.97 0.43
N LEU A 56 -4.83 -9.93 -0.32
CA LEU A 56 -4.65 -11.31 0.13
C LEU A 56 -3.30 -11.55 0.85
N ASN A 57 -2.50 -10.53 1.03
CA ASN A 57 -1.36 -10.60 1.93
C ASN A 57 -1.83 -10.75 3.40
N PRO A 58 -1.00 -11.29 4.31
CA PRO A 58 -1.38 -11.56 5.71
C PRO A 58 -1.92 -10.37 6.50
N GLY A 59 -1.33 -9.19 6.32
CA GLY A 59 -1.81 -7.93 6.90
C GLY A 59 -2.89 -7.26 6.06
N GLY A 60 -3.30 -7.87 4.95
CA GLY A 60 -4.41 -7.47 4.09
C GLY A 60 -4.10 -6.32 3.13
N SER A 61 -2.84 -6.08 2.78
CA SER A 61 -2.51 -5.06 1.79
C SER A 61 -1.16 -5.24 1.12
N VAL A 62 -0.94 -4.47 0.05
CA VAL A 62 0.33 -4.35 -0.68
C VAL A 62 1.51 -3.94 0.23
N LYS A 63 1.24 -3.27 1.34
CA LYS A 63 2.26 -2.76 2.26
C LYS A 63 2.98 -3.86 3.03
N ASP A 64 2.42 -5.04 3.12
CA ASP A 64 3.06 -6.20 3.75
C ASP A 64 4.40 -6.52 3.07
N ARG A 65 4.48 -6.35 1.75
CA ARG A 65 5.72 -6.56 0.99
C ARG A 65 6.81 -5.60 1.41
N ALA A 66 6.53 -4.30 1.38
CA ALA A 66 7.48 -3.27 1.80
C ALA A 66 7.86 -3.43 3.27
N ALA A 67 6.87 -3.65 4.15
CA ALA A 67 7.10 -3.84 5.58
C ALA A 67 8.01 -5.04 5.87
N LEU A 68 7.78 -6.17 5.19
CA LEU A 68 8.62 -7.36 5.35
C LEU A 68 10.09 -7.08 4.98
N PHE A 69 10.32 -6.42 3.85
CA PHE A 69 11.69 -6.14 3.39
C PHE A 69 12.38 -5.10 4.27
N ILE A 70 11.65 -4.10 4.78
CA ILE A 70 12.16 -3.12 5.74
C ILE A 70 12.50 -3.82 7.07
N LEU A 71 11.63 -4.68 7.61
CA LEU A 71 11.92 -5.44 8.83
C LEU A 71 13.16 -6.33 8.67
N ARG A 72 13.29 -7.02 7.53
CA ARG A 72 14.48 -7.84 7.22
C ARG A 72 15.75 -6.99 7.17
N ASP A 73 15.70 -5.80 6.59
CA ASP A 73 16.84 -4.87 6.54
C ASP A 73 17.22 -4.39 7.94
N GLY A 74 16.24 -4.04 8.78
CA GLY A 74 16.50 -3.66 10.17
C GLY A 74 17.15 -4.76 11.00
N ILE A 75 16.75 -6.03 10.80
CA ILE A 75 17.39 -7.20 11.43
C ILE A 75 18.81 -7.40 10.89
N ALA A 76 18.98 -7.32 9.57
CA ALA A 76 20.30 -7.51 8.95
C ALA A 76 21.31 -6.44 9.37
N ARG A 77 20.86 -5.24 9.70
CA ARG A 77 21.67 -4.14 10.25
C ARG A 77 21.96 -4.29 11.76
N GLY A 78 21.33 -5.24 12.45
CA GLY A 78 21.44 -5.39 13.90
C GLY A 78 20.67 -4.30 14.69
N GLU A 79 19.75 -3.60 14.06
CA GLU A 79 18.91 -2.58 14.71
C GLU A 79 17.70 -3.21 15.41
N LEU A 80 17.13 -4.23 14.79
CA LEU A 80 15.98 -4.98 15.30
C LEU A 80 16.44 -6.38 15.75
N PRO A 81 15.88 -6.94 16.82
CA PRO A 81 14.75 -6.46 17.63
C PRO A 81 15.15 -5.59 18.83
N ASP A 82 16.42 -5.24 19.01
CA ASP A 82 16.90 -4.52 20.21
C ASP A 82 16.25 -3.13 20.33
N LYS A 83 16.02 -2.47 19.20
CA LYS A 83 15.22 -1.25 19.11
C LYS A 83 13.80 -1.57 18.65
N ARG A 84 12.90 -0.61 18.85
CA ARG A 84 11.56 -0.64 18.26
C ARG A 84 11.59 -0.04 16.86
N LEU A 85 10.89 -0.66 15.91
CA LEU A 85 10.63 -0.01 14.63
C LEU A 85 9.77 1.22 14.87
N LEU A 86 10.14 2.35 14.30
CA LEU A 86 9.37 3.60 14.31
C LEU A 86 9.08 4.03 12.88
N ASP A 87 7.82 4.37 12.57
CA ASP A 87 7.47 4.98 11.29
C ASP A 87 6.21 5.86 11.41
N ALA A 88 5.87 6.56 10.35
CA ALA A 88 4.66 7.36 10.21
C ALA A 88 3.69 6.69 9.23
N SER A 89 2.52 6.30 9.73
CA SER A 89 1.44 5.80 8.88
C SER A 89 0.15 5.66 9.66
N SER A 90 -0.94 6.17 9.11
CA SER A 90 -2.30 5.96 9.65
C SER A 90 -3.02 4.76 9.03
N GLY A 91 -2.42 4.12 8.02
CA GLY A 91 -3.09 3.13 7.19
C GLY A 91 -2.37 1.79 7.12
N ASN A 92 -2.36 1.24 5.94
CA ASN A 92 -1.90 -0.11 5.63
C ASN A 92 -0.47 -0.42 6.08
N THR A 93 0.46 0.53 6.03
CA THR A 93 1.84 0.30 6.45
C THR A 93 1.97 0.09 7.95
N ALA A 94 1.23 0.89 8.75
CA ALA A 94 1.20 0.71 10.20
C ALA A 94 0.70 -0.69 10.57
N ILE A 95 -0.38 -1.14 9.93
CA ILE A 95 -0.95 -2.47 10.14
C ILE A 95 0.05 -3.55 9.71
N ALA A 96 0.69 -3.40 8.56
CA ALA A 96 1.68 -4.36 8.05
C ALA A 96 2.87 -4.51 9.03
N TYR A 97 3.42 -3.40 9.53
CA TYR A 97 4.48 -3.45 10.55
C TYR A 97 3.98 -4.12 11.83
N ALA A 98 2.76 -3.78 12.30
CA ALA A 98 2.22 -4.35 13.52
C ALA A 98 2.04 -5.87 13.41
N VAL A 99 1.43 -6.36 12.32
CA VAL A 99 1.21 -7.79 12.04
C VAL A 99 2.54 -8.56 11.95
N LEU A 100 3.44 -8.07 11.10
CA LEU A 100 4.70 -8.76 10.83
C LEU A 100 5.69 -8.61 11.99
N GLY A 101 5.69 -7.46 12.66
CA GLY A 101 6.48 -7.22 13.86
C GLY A 101 6.04 -8.10 15.02
N ALA A 102 4.73 -8.23 15.27
CA ALA A 102 4.19 -9.11 16.30
C ALA A 102 4.61 -10.58 16.07
N ALA A 103 4.52 -11.05 14.82
CA ALA A 103 4.96 -12.40 14.46
C ALA A 103 6.45 -12.65 14.76
N ALA A 104 7.29 -11.62 14.66
CA ALA A 104 8.73 -11.70 14.89
C ALA A 104 9.18 -11.28 16.30
N GLY A 105 8.26 -10.87 17.19
CA GLY A 105 8.60 -10.32 18.50
C GLY A 105 9.29 -8.96 18.44
N ILE A 106 9.14 -8.23 17.34
CA ILE A 106 9.68 -6.88 17.14
C ILE A 106 8.68 -5.85 17.62
N GLY A 107 9.09 -4.96 18.53
CA GLY A 107 8.27 -3.84 18.97
C GLY A 107 8.07 -2.82 17.86
N VAL A 108 6.82 -2.39 17.66
CA VAL A 108 6.45 -1.38 16.65
C VAL A 108 5.88 -0.15 17.35
N THR A 109 6.27 1.02 16.89
CA THR A 109 5.71 2.33 17.28
C THR A 109 5.37 3.09 16.02
N VAL A 110 4.15 3.61 15.92
CA VAL A 110 3.70 4.38 14.74
C VAL A 110 3.16 5.74 15.12
N CYS A 111 3.55 6.77 14.37
CA CYS A 111 2.97 8.10 14.45
C CYS A 111 1.74 8.15 13.54
N VAL A 112 0.59 8.51 14.11
CA VAL A 112 -0.72 8.43 13.45
C VAL A 112 -1.49 9.70 13.70
N PRO A 113 -2.07 10.38 12.69
CA PRO A 113 -2.99 11.49 12.91
C PRO A 113 -4.19 11.05 13.76
N ARG A 114 -4.60 11.91 14.71
CA ARG A 114 -5.66 11.60 15.70
C ARG A 114 -7.01 11.25 15.08
N ASN A 115 -7.27 11.71 13.87
CA ASN A 115 -8.49 11.41 13.11
C ASN A 115 -8.44 10.08 12.33
N ALA A 116 -7.41 9.26 12.51
CA ALA A 116 -7.41 7.90 11.97
C ALA A 116 -8.56 7.08 12.57
N SER A 117 -9.17 6.19 11.77
CA SER A 117 -10.37 5.45 12.16
C SER A 117 -10.15 4.61 13.43
N ALA A 118 -11.21 4.46 14.22
CA ALA A 118 -11.17 3.68 15.46
C ALA A 118 -10.83 2.22 15.20
N GLU A 119 -11.30 1.66 14.08
CA GLU A 119 -11.02 0.29 13.66
C GLU A 119 -9.53 0.05 13.42
N ARG A 120 -8.84 1.03 12.81
CA ARG A 120 -7.38 0.95 12.60
C ARG A 120 -6.60 1.05 13.89
N GLN A 121 -7.02 1.95 14.79
CA GLN A 121 -6.41 2.07 16.10
C GLN A 121 -6.59 0.77 16.91
N ALA A 122 -7.78 0.16 16.87
CA ALA A 122 -8.05 -1.11 17.51
C ALA A 122 -7.21 -2.27 16.94
N LEU A 123 -6.99 -2.30 15.62
CA LEU A 123 -6.09 -3.29 14.99
C LEU A 123 -4.65 -3.11 15.46
N LEU A 124 -4.13 -1.90 15.52
CA LEU A 124 -2.78 -1.62 16.00
C LEU A 124 -2.60 -2.05 17.45
N ASP A 125 -3.58 -1.76 18.31
CA ASP A 125 -3.61 -2.17 19.71
C ASP A 125 -3.64 -3.71 19.84
N ALA A 126 -4.47 -4.38 19.07
CA ALA A 126 -4.58 -5.85 19.07
C ALA A 126 -3.24 -6.56 18.73
N TYR A 127 -2.40 -5.94 17.91
CA TYR A 127 -1.06 -6.43 17.58
C TYR A 127 0.03 -5.90 18.53
N GLY A 128 -0.33 -5.10 19.55
CA GLY A 128 0.61 -4.56 20.53
C GLY A 128 1.53 -3.45 20.00
N ALA A 129 1.11 -2.75 18.95
CA ALA A 129 1.84 -1.58 18.45
C ALA A 129 1.59 -0.37 19.37
N GLU A 130 2.64 0.40 19.64
CA GLU A 130 2.51 1.71 20.30
C GLU A 130 2.06 2.76 19.27
N VAL A 131 1.05 3.55 19.61
CA VAL A 131 0.53 4.62 18.77
C VAL A 131 0.86 5.97 19.38
N VAL A 132 1.53 6.83 18.62
CA VAL A 132 1.78 8.23 18.94
C VAL A 132 0.82 9.07 18.09
N LEU A 133 -0.17 9.68 18.74
CA LEU A 133 -1.16 10.51 18.05
C LEU A 133 -0.60 11.89 17.71
N THR A 134 -0.74 12.30 16.45
CA THR A 134 -0.30 13.60 15.94
C THR A 134 -1.49 14.51 15.61
N ASP A 135 -1.21 15.79 15.30
CA ASP A 135 -2.23 16.75 14.92
C ASP A 135 -2.94 16.31 13.63
N PRO A 136 -4.27 16.18 13.63
CA PRO A 136 -5.04 15.79 12.46
C PRO A 136 -4.97 16.80 11.32
N LEU A 137 -4.77 18.10 11.61
CA LEU A 137 -4.68 19.14 10.59
C LEU A 137 -3.39 19.06 9.77
N GLU A 138 -2.34 18.47 10.35
CA GLU A 138 -1.07 18.26 9.65
C GLU A 138 -1.02 16.96 8.83
N GLY A 139 -2.01 16.10 8.96
CA GLY A 139 -2.15 14.86 8.21
C GLY A 139 -0.94 13.94 8.26
N SER A 140 -0.64 13.26 7.17
CA SER A 140 0.49 12.33 7.06
C SER A 140 1.85 13.01 7.20
N ASP A 141 1.97 14.26 6.76
CA ASP A 141 3.23 15.00 6.80
C ASP A 141 3.60 15.42 8.23
N GLY A 142 2.60 15.72 9.07
CA GLY A 142 2.78 15.93 10.52
C GLY A 142 3.28 14.66 11.21
N ALA A 143 2.71 13.52 10.87
CA ALA A 143 3.13 12.24 11.42
C ALA A 143 4.59 11.90 11.01
N ILE A 144 5.01 12.18 9.77
CA ILE A 144 6.39 12.03 9.30
C ILE A 144 7.35 12.91 10.10
N ARG A 145 7.00 14.20 10.32
CA ARG A 145 7.82 15.12 11.11
C ARG A 145 7.98 14.63 12.56
N GLU A 146 6.90 14.15 13.16
CA GLU A 146 6.94 13.62 14.53
C GLU A 146 7.78 12.34 14.64
N ALA A 147 7.66 11.40 13.70
CA ALA A 147 8.48 10.20 13.68
C ALA A 147 9.98 10.53 13.58
N ARG A 148 10.35 11.46 12.71
CA ARG A 148 11.72 11.97 12.59
C ARG A 148 12.21 12.61 13.89
N ARG A 149 11.37 13.41 14.54
CA ARG A 149 11.68 14.05 15.82
C ARG A 149 11.93 13.03 16.93
N LEU A 150 11.09 11.99 17.02
CA LEU A 150 11.24 10.92 18.01
C LEU A 150 12.51 10.08 17.77
N ALA A 151 12.79 9.73 16.52
CA ALA A 151 14.01 9.02 16.14
C ALA A 151 15.27 9.79 16.56
N ALA A 152 15.32 11.10 16.27
CA ALA A 152 16.43 11.95 16.64
C ALA A 152 16.61 12.09 18.16
N ARG A 153 15.51 12.14 18.94
CA ARG A 153 15.54 12.27 20.41
C ARG A 153 15.87 10.98 21.13
N ARG A 154 15.50 9.83 20.58
CA ARG A 154 15.65 8.53 21.23
C ARG A 154 16.23 7.48 20.27
N PRO A 155 17.45 7.73 19.72
CA PRO A 155 18.11 6.80 18.81
C PRO A 155 18.48 5.48 19.49
N ASP A 156 18.54 5.46 20.82
CA ASP A 156 18.71 4.28 21.67
C ASP A 156 17.49 3.36 21.65
N ARG A 157 16.29 3.93 21.50
CA ARG A 157 15.02 3.19 21.57
C ARG A 157 14.45 2.85 20.21
N PHE A 158 14.62 3.73 19.23
CA PHE A 158 13.92 3.67 17.95
C PHE A 158 14.88 3.46 16.78
N TRP A 159 14.49 2.59 15.88
CA TRP A 159 15.00 2.53 14.52
C TRP A 159 13.94 3.08 13.57
N TYR A 160 14.24 4.18 12.89
CA TYR A 160 13.31 4.84 11.99
C TYR A 160 13.30 4.15 10.62
N ALA A 161 12.20 3.55 10.27
CA ALA A 161 12.03 2.77 9.05
C ALA A 161 11.97 3.64 7.80
N ASP A 162 11.39 4.86 7.91
CA ASP A 162 11.27 5.84 6.82
C ASP A 162 10.82 5.23 5.50
N GLN A 163 9.63 4.64 5.45
CA GLN A 163 9.09 3.96 4.28
C GLN A 163 9.12 4.79 2.99
N TYR A 164 9.16 6.11 3.10
CA TYR A 164 9.17 7.04 1.96
C TYR A 164 10.56 7.18 1.31
N ASN A 165 11.61 6.83 2.03
CA ASN A 165 12.99 6.93 1.56
C ASN A 165 13.74 5.60 1.60
N HIS A 166 13.17 4.57 2.23
CA HIS A 166 13.86 3.30 2.45
C HIS A 166 13.98 2.48 1.17
N PRO A 167 15.20 2.12 0.73
CA PRO A 167 15.41 1.40 -0.54
C PRO A 167 14.82 -0.01 -0.54
N ALA A 168 14.59 -0.63 0.63
CA ALA A 168 13.93 -1.92 0.74
C ALA A 168 12.46 -1.88 0.29
N ASN A 169 11.80 -0.72 0.32
CA ASN A 169 10.42 -0.57 -0.16
C ASN A 169 10.32 -0.88 -1.66
N PRO A 170 10.92 -0.13 -2.60
CA PRO A 170 10.86 -0.49 -4.01
C PRO A 170 11.55 -1.84 -4.29
N ARG A 171 12.60 -2.21 -3.54
CA ARG A 171 13.26 -3.50 -3.69
C ARG A 171 12.30 -4.68 -3.48
N ALA A 172 11.39 -4.60 -2.51
CA ALA A 172 10.38 -5.63 -2.27
C ALA A 172 9.56 -5.89 -3.54
N HIS A 173 9.09 -4.85 -4.20
CA HIS A 173 8.28 -4.95 -5.41
C HIS A 173 9.08 -5.38 -6.64
N TYR A 174 10.33 -4.94 -6.71
CA TYR A 174 11.24 -5.34 -7.78
C TYR A 174 11.47 -6.86 -7.81
N VAL A 175 11.75 -7.47 -6.65
CA VAL A 175 12.09 -8.90 -6.58
C VAL A 175 10.89 -9.83 -6.35
N THR A 176 9.70 -9.30 -6.08
CA THR A 176 8.50 -10.11 -5.84
C THR A 176 7.36 -9.75 -6.79
N THR A 177 6.73 -8.59 -6.64
CA THR A 177 5.54 -8.19 -7.40
C THR A 177 5.78 -8.25 -8.91
N ALA A 178 6.90 -7.70 -9.38
CA ALA A 178 7.24 -7.69 -10.81
C ALA A 178 7.45 -9.10 -11.37
N GLU A 179 8.19 -9.95 -10.65
CA GLU A 179 8.45 -11.32 -11.05
C GLU A 179 7.17 -12.17 -11.06
N GLU A 180 6.29 -11.94 -10.08
CA GLU A 180 4.96 -12.56 -10.05
C GLU A 180 4.14 -12.15 -11.27
N LEU A 181 4.05 -10.86 -11.58
CA LEU A 181 3.31 -10.35 -12.73
C LEU A 181 3.87 -10.86 -14.03
N TRP A 182 5.19 -10.85 -14.20
CA TRP A 182 5.84 -11.40 -15.39
C TRP A 182 5.46 -12.86 -15.62
N ARG A 183 5.57 -13.68 -14.58
CA ARG A 183 5.20 -15.11 -14.63
C ARG A 183 3.71 -15.30 -14.88
N GLN A 184 2.84 -14.60 -14.14
CA GLN A 184 1.38 -14.76 -14.21
C GLN A 184 0.80 -14.33 -15.55
N THR A 185 1.43 -13.37 -16.23
CA THR A 185 1.01 -12.90 -17.55
C THR A 185 1.71 -13.63 -18.70
N GLY A 186 2.67 -14.51 -18.39
CA GLY A 186 3.55 -15.14 -19.41
C GLY A 186 4.33 -14.10 -20.21
N GLY A 187 4.76 -13.00 -19.57
CA GLY A 187 5.48 -11.90 -20.19
C GLY A 187 4.64 -11.03 -21.14
N ARG A 188 3.32 -11.20 -21.16
CA ARG A 188 2.41 -10.48 -22.08
C ARG A 188 1.87 -9.16 -21.53
N ILE A 189 2.21 -8.79 -20.30
CA ILE A 189 1.84 -7.49 -19.72
C ILE A 189 2.30 -6.35 -20.62
N THR A 190 1.42 -5.39 -20.89
CA THR A 190 1.70 -4.21 -21.69
C THR A 190 1.66 -2.92 -20.90
N HIS A 191 0.83 -2.85 -19.85
CA HIS A 191 0.68 -1.67 -19.00
C HIS A 191 0.64 -2.10 -17.54
N LEU A 192 1.40 -1.39 -16.71
CA LEU A 192 1.31 -1.45 -15.26
C LEU A 192 0.64 -0.18 -14.76
N VAL A 193 -0.47 -0.29 -14.04
CA VAL A 193 -1.21 0.83 -13.48
C VAL A 193 -1.20 0.74 -11.95
N ALA A 194 -0.67 1.76 -11.28
CA ALA A 194 -0.65 1.79 -9.82
C ALA A 194 -0.71 3.21 -9.24
N GLY A 195 -1.38 3.33 -8.10
CA GLY A 195 -1.49 4.58 -7.37
C GLY A 195 -0.19 5.00 -6.67
N LEU A 196 0.06 6.30 -6.60
CA LEU A 196 1.21 6.91 -5.93
C LEU A 196 0.90 7.22 -4.47
N GLY A 197 1.41 6.40 -3.54
CA GLY A 197 1.48 6.70 -2.11
C GLY A 197 2.93 6.91 -1.70
N THR A 198 3.59 5.86 -1.19
CA THR A 198 5.05 5.87 -0.99
C THR A 198 5.83 5.77 -2.31
N THR A 199 5.15 5.51 -3.39
CA THR A 199 5.64 5.23 -4.76
C THR A 199 6.37 3.89 -4.93
N GLY A 200 6.79 3.23 -3.87
CA GLY A 200 7.62 2.02 -3.90
C GLY A 200 7.04 0.89 -4.77
N THR A 201 5.72 0.70 -4.77
CA THR A 201 5.05 -0.32 -5.59
C THR A 201 5.28 -0.06 -7.07
N LEU A 202 4.98 1.17 -7.55
CA LEU A 202 5.15 1.52 -8.95
C LEU A 202 6.63 1.51 -9.33
N MET A 203 7.49 2.11 -8.50
CA MET A 203 8.94 2.23 -8.77
C MET A 203 9.63 0.87 -8.85
N GLY A 204 9.37 -0.01 -7.88
CA GLY A 204 9.98 -1.34 -7.88
C GLY A 204 9.47 -2.23 -9.00
N THR A 205 8.14 -2.31 -9.14
CA THR A 205 7.49 -3.15 -10.15
C THR A 205 7.79 -2.64 -11.56
N GLY A 206 7.60 -1.35 -11.79
CA GLY A 206 7.81 -0.71 -13.10
C GLY A 206 9.25 -0.87 -13.57
N ARG A 207 10.24 -0.58 -12.73
CA ARG A 207 11.66 -0.73 -13.08
C ARG A 207 11.99 -2.15 -13.54
N ARG A 208 11.56 -3.15 -12.78
CA ARG A 208 11.84 -4.54 -13.15
C ARG A 208 11.12 -4.96 -14.43
N LEU A 209 9.87 -4.58 -14.59
CA LEU A 209 9.10 -4.93 -15.79
C LEU A 209 9.67 -4.27 -17.05
N THR A 210 10.10 -3.01 -16.97
CA THR A 210 10.73 -2.30 -18.11
C THR A 210 12.12 -2.86 -18.47
N GLU A 211 12.88 -3.35 -17.48
CA GLU A 211 14.12 -4.11 -17.73
C GLU A 211 13.85 -5.42 -18.47
N LEU A 212 12.74 -6.12 -18.16
CA LEU A 212 12.35 -7.36 -18.83
C LEU A 212 11.79 -7.10 -20.24
N ASN A 213 11.05 -6.01 -20.42
CA ASN A 213 10.53 -5.58 -21.70
C ASN A 213 10.31 -4.06 -21.71
N ALA A 214 11.22 -3.34 -22.35
CA ALA A 214 11.20 -1.87 -22.45
C ALA A 214 9.95 -1.29 -23.17
N ARG A 215 9.05 -2.14 -23.67
CA ARG A 215 7.79 -1.71 -24.29
C ARG A 215 6.62 -1.68 -23.32
N ILE A 216 6.80 -2.09 -22.07
CA ILE A 216 5.78 -2.00 -21.04
C ILE A 216 5.66 -0.54 -20.60
N GLU A 217 4.44 -0.06 -20.59
CA GLU A 217 4.13 1.31 -20.16
C GLU A 217 3.80 1.33 -18.66
N VAL A 218 4.42 2.27 -17.95
CA VAL A 218 4.27 2.46 -16.51
C VAL A 218 3.38 3.67 -16.27
N VAL A 219 2.19 3.41 -15.71
CA VAL A 219 1.15 4.40 -15.48
C VAL A 219 1.02 4.70 -14.00
N ALA A 220 1.30 5.93 -13.64
CA ALA A 220 1.08 6.46 -12.31
C ALA A 220 -0.35 6.98 -12.15
N VAL A 221 -0.95 6.78 -10.99
CA VAL A 221 -2.27 7.33 -10.66
C VAL A 221 -2.16 8.14 -9.38
N GLN A 222 -2.67 9.37 -9.41
CA GLN A 222 -2.77 10.22 -8.24
C GLN A 222 -4.12 10.95 -8.20
N PRO A 223 -4.51 11.49 -7.04
CA PRO A 223 -5.69 12.32 -6.94
C PRO A 223 -5.60 13.54 -7.86
N ASP A 224 -6.72 14.06 -8.31
CA ASP A 224 -6.82 15.27 -9.12
C ASP A 224 -6.62 16.57 -8.32
N GLY A 225 -6.55 16.49 -7.00
CA GLY A 225 -6.32 17.64 -6.14
C GLY A 225 -5.80 17.26 -4.74
N PRO A 226 -5.41 18.28 -3.96
CA PRO A 226 -4.82 18.08 -2.60
C PRO A 226 -5.82 17.60 -1.56
N PHE A 227 -7.12 17.93 -1.73
CA PHE A 227 -8.20 17.53 -0.84
C PHE A 227 -8.98 16.40 -1.50
N HIS A 228 -8.67 15.17 -1.12
CA HIS A 228 -9.24 13.97 -1.71
C HIS A 228 -9.51 12.88 -0.68
N GLY A 229 -10.46 11.98 -0.99
CA GLY A 229 -10.81 10.81 -0.20
C GLY A 229 -10.04 9.53 -0.57
N LEU A 230 -9.10 9.60 -1.51
CA LEU A 230 -8.35 8.44 -2.01
C LEU A 230 -7.24 8.04 -1.03
N GLU A 231 -7.62 7.38 0.05
CA GLU A 231 -6.66 6.96 1.07
C GLU A 231 -5.53 6.10 0.52
N GLY A 232 -4.32 6.38 1.02
CA GLY A 232 -3.09 5.70 0.58
C GLY A 232 -2.45 6.30 -0.66
N LEU A 233 -3.12 7.22 -1.35
CA LEU A 233 -2.56 8.03 -2.43
C LEU A 233 -2.08 9.40 -1.92
N LYS A 234 -1.20 10.02 -2.68
CA LYS A 234 -0.70 11.39 -2.48
C LYS A 234 -0.88 12.20 -3.75
N HIS A 235 -1.28 13.45 -3.60
CA HIS A 235 -1.15 14.46 -4.62
C HIS A 235 0.26 15.05 -4.53
N LEU A 236 1.17 14.60 -5.40
CA LEU A 236 2.62 14.83 -5.23
C LEU A 236 3.01 16.31 -5.29
N ASP A 237 2.24 17.14 -6.00
CA ASP A 237 2.54 18.59 -6.13
C ASP A 237 2.37 19.34 -4.80
N THR A 238 1.60 18.79 -3.84
CA THR A 238 1.29 19.46 -2.57
C THR A 238 1.75 18.68 -1.33
N ALA A 239 2.25 17.46 -1.50
CA ALA A 239 2.72 16.61 -0.42
C ALA A 239 4.26 16.49 -0.42
N ILE A 240 4.83 16.02 0.71
CA ILE A 240 6.24 15.63 0.74
C ILE A 240 6.44 14.50 -0.27
N VAL A 241 7.23 14.78 -1.32
CA VAL A 241 7.57 13.81 -2.36
C VAL A 241 8.46 12.72 -1.76
N PRO A 242 8.11 11.43 -1.93
CA PRO A 242 8.98 10.33 -1.48
C PRO A 242 10.34 10.36 -2.19
N GLY A 243 11.43 10.18 -1.43
CA GLY A 243 12.78 10.19 -2.01
C GLY A 243 13.10 8.99 -2.90
N ILE A 244 12.25 7.95 -2.84
CA ILE A 244 12.35 6.79 -3.74
C ILE A 244 11.60 6.97 -5.07
N TYR A 245 10.93 8.10 -5.27
CA TYR A 245 10.21 8.40 -6.50
C TYR A 245 11.17 8.81 -7.62
N ASP A 246 11.01 8.17 -8.77
CA ASP A 246 11.76 8.46 -9.99
C ASP A 246 10.75 8.79 -11.11
N PRO A 247 10.50 10.06 -11.40
CA PRO A 247 9.54 10.45 -12.44
C PRO A 247 9.94 10.00 -13.84
N ALA A 248 11.22 9.73 -14.10
CA ALA A 248 11.69 9.27 -15.41
C ALA A 248 11.25 7.83 -15.75
N LEU A 249 10.79 7.08 -14.75
CA LEU A 249 10.24 5.75 -14.94
C LEU A 249 8.76 5.77 -15.38
N VAL A 250 8.07 6.90 -15.25
CA VAL A 250 6.63 7.01 -15.48
C VAL A 250 6.37 7.49 -16.90
N ASP A 251 5.68 6.69 -17.70
CA ASP A 251 5.29 7.07 -19.05
C ASP A 251 4.06 7.99 -19.06
N TRP A 252 3.09 7.72 -18.15
CA TRP A 252 1.84 8.47 -18.03
C TRP A 252 1.46 8.69 -16.58
N THR A 253 0.89 9.86 -16.29
CA THR A 253 0.24 10.13 -15.00
C THR A 253 -1.23 10.46 -15.26
N GLU A 254 -2.12 9.69 -14.62
CA GLU A 254 -3.56 9.92 -14.64
C GLU A 254 -3.97 10.54 -13.29
N PHE A 255 -4.78 11.60 -13.40
CA PHE A 255 -5.38 12.30 -12.26
C PHE A 255 -6.84 11.88 -12.15
N VAL A 256 -7.24 11.40 -10.97
CA VAL A 256 -8.56 10.80 -10.76
C VAL A 256 -9.26 11.46 -9.59
N ALA A 257 -10.50 11.89 -9.81
CA ALA A 257 -11.38 12.40 -8.77
C ALA A 257 -11.79 11.31 -7.79
N THR A 258 -12.08 11.70 -6.55
CA THR A 258 -12.53 10.77 -5.51
C THR A 258 -13.82 10.06 -5.94
N GLU A 259 -14.77 10.80 -6.46
CA GLU A 259 -16.10 10.32 -6.88
C GLU A 259 -16.00 9.28 -8.00
N ASP A 260 -15.14 9.53 -9.00
CA ASP A 260 -14.90 8.58 -10.10
C ASP A 260 -14.38 7.24 -9.56
N ALA A 261 -13.45 7.31 -8.59
CA ALA A 261 -12.88 6.12 -7.98
C ALA A 261 -13.89 5.35 -7.13
N GLU A 262 -14.75 6.04 -6.40
CA GLU A 262 -15.82 5.45 -5.59
C GLU A 262 -16.84 4.73 -6.48
N ASP A 263 -17.26 5.36 -7.59
CA ASP A 263 -18.17 4.76 -8.55
C ASP A 263 -17.56 3.52 -9.21
N ALA A 264 -16.26 3.56 -9.54
CA ALA A 264 -15.56 2.41 -10.10
C ALA A 264 -15.51 1.24 -9.10
N VAL A 265 -15.29 1.49 -7.80
CA VAL A 265 -15.32 0.44 -6.76
C VAL A 265 -16.73 -0.14 -6.61
N ARG A 266 -17.77 0.71 -6.61
CA ARG A 266 -19.17 0.27 -6.52
C ARG A 266 -19.54 -0.62 -7.72
N ARG A 267 -19.17 -0.20 -8.92
CA ARG A 267 -19.38 -0.96 -10.16
C ARG A 267 -18.62 -2.30 -10.09
N LEU A 268 -17.33 -2.29 -9.76
CA LEU A 268 -16.51 -3.47 -9.63
C LEU A 268 -17.13 -4.50 -8.67
N ALA A 269 -17.57 -4.06 -7.49
CA ALA A 269 -18.17 -4.93 -6.50
C ALA A 269 -19.47 -5.58 -7.01
N ARG A 270 -20.34 -4.81 -7.70
CA ARG A 270 -21.64 -5.31 -8.21
C ARG A 270 -21.47 -6.25 -9.39
N GLU A 271 -20.53 -5.98 -10.28
CA GLU A 271 -20.35 -6.74 -11.52
C GLU A 271 -19.49 -8.00 -11.33
N THR A 272 -18.54 -7.98 -10.39
CA THR A 272 -17.52 -9.02 -10.27
C THR A 272 -17.46 -9.69 -8.89
N GLY A 273 -18.13 -9.12 -7.89
CA GLY A 273 -18.00 -9.54 -6.49
C GLY A 273 -16.68 -9.10 -5.82
N VAL A 274 -15.82 -8.36 -6.51
CA VAL A 274 -14.56 -7.83 -5.94
C VAL A 274 -14.81 -6.50 -5.27
N PHE A 275 -14.75 -6.46 -3.94
CA PHE A 275 -14.85 -5.22 -3.18
C PHE A 275 -13.45 -4.75 -2.76
N ALA A 276 -12.88 -3.84 -3.54
CA ALA A 276 -11.53 -3.29 -3.34
C ALA A 276 -11.57 -1.89 -2.71
N GLY A 277 -10.40 -1.39 -2.25
CA GLY A 277 -10.27 -0.04 -1.71
C GLY A 277 -10.33 1.06 -2.80
N TRP A 278 -10.51 2.31 -2.38
CA TRP A 278 -10.68 3.48 -3.27
C TRP A 278 -9.51 3.69 -4.22
N SER A 279 -8.28 3.42 -3.77
CA SER A 279 -7.08 3.48 -4.62
C SER A 279 -7.10 2.49 -5.78
N THR A 280 -7.80 1.35 -5.63
CA THR A 280 -8.06 0.41 -6.74
C THR A 280 -9.04 1.01 -7.73
N GLY A 281 -10.09 1.67 -7.23
CA GLY A 281 -11.06 2.39 -8.07
C GLY A 281 -10.37 3.44 -8.95
N ALA A 282 -9.52 4.26 -8.35
CA ALA A 282 -8.75 5.25 -9.08
C ALA A 282 -7.84 4.61 -10.16
N ALA A 283 -7.16 3.53 -9.83
CA ALA A 283 -6.32 2.83 -10.79
C ALA A 283 -7.14 2.13 -11.90
N LEU A 284 -8.36 1.68 -11.61
CA LEU A 284 -9.27 1.12 -12.61
C LEU A 284 -9.78 2.19 -13.57
N VAL A 285 -10.20 3.36 -13.06
CA VAL A 285 -10.57 4.53 -13.90
C VAL A 285 -9.44 4.92 -14.84
N ALA A 286 -8.21 4.99 -14.33
CA ALA A 286 -7.03 5.28 -15.14
C ALA A 286 -6.82 4.22 -16.24
N ALA A 287 -6.94 2.94 -15.92
CA ALA A 287 -6.83 1.85 -16.87
C ALA A 287 -7.90 1.94 -17.97
N GLU A 288 -9.15 2.22 -17.62
CA GLU A 288 -10.25 2.39 -18.56
C GLU A 288 -10.03 3.61 -19.49
N ARG A 289 -9.55 4.74 -18.93
CA ARG A 289 -9.22 5.95 -19.71
C ARG A 289 -8.12 5.69 -20.74
N ILE A 290 -7.07 4.98 -20.37
CA ILE A 290 -5.98 4.60 -21.29
C ILE A 290 -6.51 3.73 -22.42
N LEU A 291 -7.36 2.76 -22.10
CA LEU A 291 -7.92 1.82 -23.06
C LEU A 291 -8.92 2.48 -24.04
N THR A 292 -9.58 3.56 -23.63
CA THR A 292 -10.53 4.31 -24.47
C THR A 292 -9.85 5.40 -25.31
N ALA A 293 -8.69 5.90 -24.89
CA ALA A 293 -7.95 6.94 -25.60
C ALA A 293 -7.33 6.37 -26.89
N ARG A 294 -8.04 6.52 -28.02
CA ARG A 294 -7.71 5.94 -29.34
C ARG A 294 -6.29 6.25 -29.83
N ASP A 295 -5.68 7.35 -29.37
CA ASP A 295 -4.38 7.83 -29.83
C ASP A 295 -3.20 7.26 -29.03
N ARG A 296 -3.46 6.55 -27.93
CA ARG A 296 -2.43 6.07 -26.99
C ARG A 296 -2.14 4.58 -27.05
N LEU A 297 -2.83 3.83 -27.91
CA LEU A 297 -2.74 2.36 -27.94
C LEU A 297 -2.13 1.83 -29.23
N ARG A 298 -1.15 0.95 -29.07
CA ARG A 298 -0.97 -0.18 -29.98
C ARG A 298 -2.31 -0.91 -30.12
N PRO A 299 -2.57 -1.65 -31.24
CA PRO A 299 -3.90 -2.21 -31.47
C PRO A 299 -4.50 -2.76 -30.18
N ALA A 300 -5.59 -2.17 -29.72
CA ALA A 300 -6.20 -2.44 -28.41
C ALA A 300 -6.52 -3.93 -28.16
N ALA A 301 -6.64 -4.71 -29.22
CA ALA A 301 -6.88 -6.15 -29.18
C ALA A 301 -5.76 -6.96 -28.51
N THR A 302 -4.57 -6.38 -28.26
CA THR A 302 -3.42 -7.07 -27.65
C THR A 302 -2.99 -6.48 -26.30
N ALA A 303 -3.69 -5.46 -25.79
CA ALA A 303 -3.34 -4.84 -24.53
C ALA A 303 -3.68 -5.77 -23.35
N LEU A 304 -2.71 -6.00 -22.46
CA LEU A 304 -2.86 -6.64 -21.18
C LEU A 304 -2.47 -5.65 -20.09
N VAL A 305 -3.46 -5.12 -19.43
CA VAL A 305 -3.31 -4.09 -18.39
C VAL A 305 -3.38 -4.73 -17.02
N VAL A 306 -2.38 -4.50 -16.19
CA VAL A 306 -2.40 -4.92 -14.80
C VAL A 306 -2.61 -3.71 -13.90
N VAL A 307 -3.68 -3.76 -13.14
CA VAL A 307 -4.01 -2.80 -12.08
C VAL A 307 -3.56 -3.39 -10.74
N ILE A 308 -2.74 -2.66 -10.01
CA ILE A 308 -2.45 -3.03 -8.62
C ILE A 308 -3.67 -2.68 -7.77
N ALA A 309 -4.23 -3.69 -7.09
CA ALA A 309 -5.33 -3.53 -6.15
C ALA A 309 -4.78 -3.66 -4.71
N PRO A 310 -4.46 -2.52 -4.05
CA PRO A 310 -3.61 -2.53 -2.86
C PRO A 310 -4.26 -3.17 -1.64
N ASP A 311 -5.57 -3.02 -1.46
CA ASP A 311 -6.30 -3.47 -0.28
C ASP A 311 -7.78 -3.74 -0.57
N SER A 312 -8.51 -4.22 0.46
CA SER A 312 -9.94 -4.51 0.38
C SER A 312 -10.79 -3.30 0.77
N GLY A 313 -11.94 -3.14 0.12
CA GLY A 313 -12.98 -2.18 0.49
C GLY A 313 -13.56 -2.40 1.89
N ALA A 314 -13.39 -3.59 2.47
CA ALA A 314 -13.80 -3.86 3.85
C ALA A 314 -13.10 -2.96 4.89
N ARG A 315 -12.01 -2.32 4.54
CA ARG A 315 -11.29 -1.34 5.39
C ARG A 315 -11.94 0.04 5.41
N TYR A 316 -12.93 0.28 4.56
CA TYR A 316 -13.56 1.57 4.29
C TYR A 316 -15.08 1.51 4.47
N LEU A 317 -15.59 0.56 5.26
CA LEU A 317 -17.05 0.35 5.41
C LEU A 317 -17.76 1.52 6.08
N SER A 318 -17.12 2.23 6.99
CA SER A 318 -17.67 3.43 7.63
C SER A 318 -17.85 4.57 6.62
N GLU A 319 -16.84 4.79 5.76
CA GLU A 319 -16.89 5.78 4.68
C GLU A 319 -17.93 5.38 3.62
N TYR A 320 -17.97 4.10 3.24
CA TYR A 320 -18.94 3.57 2.29
C TYR A 320 -20.40 3.77 2.75
N ARG A 321 -20.66 3.60 4.06
CA ARG A 321 -22.01 3.82 4.63
C ARG A 321 -22.40 5.30 4.56
N ARG A 322 -21.49 6.20 4.93
CA ARG A 322 -21.75 7.65 4.88
C ARG A 322 -22.12 8.09 3.48
N LEU A 323 -21.37 7.67 2.46
CA LEU A 323 -21.67 7.98 1.05
C LEU A 323 -23.05 7.49 0.62
N ARG A 324 -23.47 6.31 1.08
CA ARG A 324 -24.82 5.81 0.79
C ARG A 324 -25.94 6.61 1.44
N GLU A 325 -25.70 7.17 2.59
CA GLU A 325 -26.67 8.03 3.30
C GLU A 325 -26.78 9.40 2.61
N GLU A 326 -25.67 9.94 2.11
CA GLU A 326 -25.63 11.17 1.32
C GLU A 326 -26.34 11.02 -0.05
N ASP A 327 -26.18 9.88 -0.73
CA ASP A 327 -26.86 9.57 -2.01
C ASP A 327 -28.39 9.37 -1.83
N ALA A 328 -28.86 9.09 -0.62
CA ALA A 328 -30.26 8.80 -0.32
C ALA A 328 -31.03 10.01 0.21
N SER A 329 -30.34 11.14 0.49
CA SER A 329 -30.90 12.41 1.00
C SER A 329 -31.11 13.42 -0.12
#